data_c5ad5df669c2d0e72266da3fdf4316f5
#
_entry.id   c5ad5df669c2d0e72266da3fdf4316f5
#
_cell.length_a   1.000
_cell.length_b   1.000
_cell.length_c   1.000
_cell.angle_alpha   90.00
_cell.angle_beta   90.00
_cell.angle_gamma   90.00
#
_symmetry.space_group_name_H-M   'P 1'
#
loop_
_entity.id
_entity.type
_entity.pdbx_description
1 polymer ?
#
loop_
_entity_poly.entity_id
_entity_poly.type
_entity_poly.pdbx_seq_one_letter_code
_entity_poly.pdbx_strand_id
1 'polypeptide(L)'
;KNLLLKYYKFNCRSCENTNLKRVVSLGYQPLANNLLKKLNDKCDLYPLEVNYCEKCHNCQLSVAIDPKKMFSNYLYTSSTSKSFRDHFVKAAKKYVKDLKLNKKRSLIIDIGSNDGVALKPFLEMGYKNILGVEPAKNLAKLANKNKIKTFNGFLEQKNLKKIKNNADLILASNVFAHSDKLKEMAECMLKLLAK
;
A
#
# COMPACT_ATOMS: atom_id res chain seq x y z
N LYS A 1 -20.52 19.82 11.46
CA LYS A 1 -19.33 20.37 10.76
C LYS A 1 -17.97 19.96 11.38
N ASN A 2 -17.89 19.72 12.71
CA ASN A 2 -16.60 19.42 13.39
C ASN A 2 -16.07 17.99 13.21
N LEU A 3 -16.90 17.03 12.81
CA LEU A 3 -16.48 15.61 12.73
C LEU A 3 -15.48 15.32 11.58
N LEU A 4 -15.45 16.13 10.52
CA LEU A 4 -14.57 15.93 9.38
C LEU A 4 -13.19 16.61 9.53
N LEU A 5 -13.07 17.61 10.43
CA LEU A 5 -11.80 18.33 10.61
C LEU A 5 -10.61 17.43 10.94
N LYS A 6 -10.83 16.36 11.69
CA LYS A 6 -9.79 15.38 12.04
C LYS A 6 -9.15 14.67 10.85
N TYR A 7 -9.81 14.68 9.71
CA TYR A 7 -9.30 14.04 8.48
C TYR A 7 -8.54 15.03 7.60
N TYR A 8 -8.74 16.34 7.75
CA TYR A 8 -8.06 17.35 6.93
C TYR A 8 -6.55 17.36 7.20
N LYS A 9 -5.81 17.56 6.10
CA LYS A 9 -4.35 17.70 6.09
C LYS A 9 -4.00 19.11 5.66
N PHE A 10 -3.57 19.88 6.63
CA PHE A 10 -3.20 21.30 6.44
C PHE A 10 -1.75 21.46 5.99
N ASN A 11 -0.93 20.42 6.13
CA ASN A 11 0.48 20.43 5.75
C ASN A 11 0.75 19.42 4.63
N CYS A 12 1.76 19.69 3.83
CA CYS A 12 2.28 18.76 2.84
C CYS A 12 2.83 17.51 3.53
N ARG A 13 2.35 16.33 3.15
CA ARG A 13 2.80 15.05 3.71
C ARG A 13 4.24 14.69 3.40
N SER A 14 4.82 15.33 2.36
CA SER A 14 6.20 15.10 1.93
C SER A 14 7.18 16.04 2.62
N CYS A 15 6.92 17.36 2.61
CA CYS A 15 7.88 18.38 3.09
C CYS A 15 7.38 19.26 4.23
N GLU A 16 6.20 18.95 4.77
CA GLU A 16 5.56 19.63 5.92
C GLU A 16 5.20 21.11 5.67
N ASN A 17 5.40 21.65 4.46
CA ASN A 17 5.02 23.00 4.09
C ASN A 17 3.51 23.23 4.24
N THR A 18 3.11 24.36 4.79
CA THR A 18 1.70 24.74 5.00
C THR A 18 1.07 25.45 3.79
N ASN A 19 1.88 25.93 2.85
CA ASN A 19 1.37 26.58 1.64
C ASN A 19 0.89 25.55 0.63
N LEU A 20 -0.37 25.15 0.74
CA LEU A 20 -1.04 24.21 -0.12
C LEU A 20 -2.14 24.91 -0.93
N LYS A 21 -2.10 24.77 -2.24
CA LYS A 21 -3.08 25.32 -3.17
C LYS A 21 -4.03 24.24 -3.66
N ARG A 22 -5.33 24.39 -3.42
CA ARG A 22 -6.33 23.49 -3.97
C ARG A 22 -6.40 23.64 -5.49
N VAL A 23 -6.21 22.55 -6.22
CA VAL A 23 -6.21 22.53 -7.69
C VAL A 23 -7.40 21.79 -8.29
N VAL A 24 -8.01 20.85 -7.55
CA VAL A 24 -9.19 20.11 -7.98
C VAL A 24 -10.14 19.92 -6.79
N SER A 25 -11.44 20.02 -7.03
CA SER A 25 -12.49 19.61 -6.09
C SER A 25 -13.60 18.90 -6.85
N LEU A 26 -13.89 17.66 -6.43
CA LEU A 26 -15.01 16.85 -6.93
C LEU A 26 -16.16 16.79 -5.93
N GLY A 27 -16.18 17.72 -4.96
CA GLY A 27 -17.19 17.78 -3.90
C GLY A 27 -17.06 16.62 -2.91
N TYR A 28 -18.21 16.22 -2.34
CA TYR A 28 -18.26 15.13 -1.37
C TYR A 28 -18.56 13.82 -2.07
N GLN A 29 -17.71 12.80 -1.81
CA GLN A 29 -17.78 11.48 -2.43
C GLN A 29 -17.74 10.37 -1.37
N PRO A 30 -18.34 9.19 -1.62
CA PRO A 30 -18.17 8.02 -0.78
C PRO A 30 -16.75 7.49 -0.89
N LEU A 31 -16.34 6.68 0.08
CA LEU A 31 -15.05 5.97 -0.01
C LEU A 31 -15.07 4.95 -1.16
N ALA A 32 -13.98 4.90 -1.92
CA ALA A 32 -13.80 3.90 -2.97
C ALA A 32 -13.91 2.48 -2.40
N ASN A 33 -14.52 1.58 -3.16
CA ASN A 33 -14.77 0.18 -2.78
C ASN A 33 -15.67 -0.04 -1.55
N ASN A 34 -16.30 1.01 -1.01
CA ASN A 34 -17.31 0.90 0.04
C ASN A 34 -18.69 0.68 -0.59
N LEU A 35 -18.89 -0.49 -1.21
CA LEU A 35 -20.13 -0.84 -1.90
C LEU A 35 -21.27 -1.00 -0.90
N LEU A 36 -22.42 -0.38 -1.22
CA LEU A 36 -23.65 -0.52 -0.45
C LEU A 36 -24.23 -1.93 -0.64
N LYS A 37 -24.75 -2.52 0.43
CA LYS A 37 -25.41 -3.83 0.38
C LYS A 37 -26.85 -3.72 -0.09
N LYS A 38 -27.51 -2.60 0.20
CA LYS A 38 -28.88 -2.30 -0.17
C LYS A 38 -28.96 -0.89 -0.75
N LEU A 39 -29.94 -0.64 -1.63
CA LEU A 39 -30.12 0.66 -2.31
C LEU A 39 -30.28 1.85 -1.34
N ASN A 40 -30.92 1.62 -0.19
CA ASN A 40 -31.23 2.66 0.80
C ASN A 40 -30.18 2.74 1.95
N ASP A 41 -29.07 1.98 1.87
CA ASP A 41 -28.02 2.08 2.86
C ASP A 41 -27.37 3.47 2.78
N LYS A 42 -27.12 4.06 3.95
CA LYS A 42 -26.39 5.32 4.04
C LYS A 42 -24.89 5.08 3.99
N CYS A 43 -24.15 5.95 3.34
CA CYS A 43 -22.69 5.96 3.35
C CYS A 43 -22.16 7.32 3.80
N ASP A 44 -21.01 7.29 4.48
CA ASP A 44 -20.27 8.49 4.81
C ASP A 44 -19.72 9.13 3.54
N LEU A 45 -19.84 10.45 3.43
CA LEU A 45 -19.27 11.24 2.35
C LEU A 45 -18.09 12.07 2.86
N TYR A 46 -17.04 12.16 2.07
CA TYR A 46 -15.81 12.89 2.38
C TYR A 46 -15.44 13.83 1.25
N PRO A 47 -14.80 14.99 1.51
CA PRO A 47 -14.27 15.84 0.46
C PRO A 47 -13.29 15.08 -0.42
N LEU A 48 -13.48 15.12 -1.73
CA LEU A 48 -12.54 14.60 -2.71
C LEU A 48 -11.88 15.78 -3.42
N GLU A 49 -10.81 16.26 -2.85
CA GLU A 49 -10.08 17.43 -3.30
C GLU A 49 -8.58 17.14 -3.38
N VAL A 50 -7.89 17.77 -4.33
CA VAL A 50 -6.44 17.67 -4.48
C VAL A 50 -5.81 19.02 -4.17
N ASN A 51 -4.84 19.01 -3.28
CA ASN A 51 -3.98 20.13 -2.95
C ASN A 51 -2.58 19.92 -3.55
N TYR A 52 -2.03 20.98 -4.11
CA TYR A 52 -0.67 21.06 -4.65
C TYR A 52 0.22 21.82 -3.68
N CYS A 53 1.40 21.29 -3.42
CA CYS A 53 2.42 21.95 -2.61
C CYS A 53 3.37 22.75 -3.49
N GLU A 54 3.38 24.08 -3.37
CA GLU A 54 4.24 24.95 -4.18
C GLU A 54 5.73 24.81 -3.86
N LYS A 55 6.09 24.23 -2.69
CA LYS A 55 7.50 24.03 -2.30
C LYS A 55 8.13 22.76 -2.91
N CYS A 56 7.43 21.63 -2.88
CA CYS A 56 8.01 20.35 -3.30
C CYS A 56 7.23 19.69 -4.46
N HIS A 57 6.22 20.37 -5.00
CA HIS A 57 5.39 19.94 -6.13
C HIS A 57 4.58 18.64 -5.87
N ASN A 58 4.45 18.22 -4.61
CA ASN A 58 3.61 17.08 -4.25
C ASN A 58 2.13 17.43 -4.41
N CYS A 59 1.37 16.54 -5.06
CA CYS A 59 -0.08 16.58 -5.08
C CYS A 59 -0.63 15.59 -4.05
N GLN A 60 -1.56 16.03 -3.21
CA GLN A 60 -2.15 15.21 -2.16
C GLN A 60 -3.64 15.48 -1.99
N LEU A 61 -4.39 14.48 -1.51
CA LEU A 61 -5.77 14.71 -1.09
C LEU A 61 -5.81 15.65 0.12
N SER A 62 -6.86 16.52 0.17
CA SER A 62 -7.09 17.45 1.28
C SER A 62 -7.44 16.71 2.59
N VAL A 63 -7.95 15.48 2.51
CA VAL A 63 -8.29 14.64 3.65
C VAL A 63 -7.55 13.30 3.59
N ALA A 64 -7.28 12.71 4.75
CA ALA A 64 -6.81 11.34 4.88
C ALA A 64 -7.73 10.58 5.84
N ILE A 65 -8.36 9.56 5.33
CA ILE A 65 -9.28 8.71 6.09
C ILE A 65 -8.47 7.64 6.81
N ASP A 66 -8.91 7.23 8.00
CA ASP A 66 -8.27 6.14 8.74
C ASP A 66 -8.09 4.92 7.83
N PRO A 67 -6.84 4.47 7.59
CA PRO A 67 -6.55 3.33 6.72
C PRO A 67 -7.29 2.05 7.13
N LYS A 68 -7.61 1.89 8.41
CA LYS A 68 -8.39 0.75 8.90
C LYS A 68 -9.80 0.72 8.33
N LYS A 69 -10.44 1.89 8.16
CA LYS A 69 -11.77 1.97 7.51
C LYS A 69 -11.73 1.50 6.06
N MET A 70 -10.63 1.76 5.36
CA MET A 70 -10.51 1.49 3.92
C MET A 70 -9.94 0.11 3.63
N PHE A 71 -8.98 -0.37 4.42
CA PHE A 71 -8.13 -1.49 4.06
C PHE A 71 -8.19 -2.71 5.01
N SER A 72 -8.99 -2.68 6.11
CA SER A 72 -9.09 -3.85 7.00
C SER A 72 -9.80 -5.06 6.36
N ASN A 73 -10.72 -4.81 5.44
CA ASN A 73 -11.39 -5.80 4.60
C ASN A 73 -11.53 -5.22 3.20
N TYR A 74 -10.74 -5.71 2.25
CA TYR A 74 -10.64 -5.11 0.93
C TYR A 74 -11.17 -6.07 -0.14
N LEU A 75 -12.12 -5.58 -0.95
CA LEU A 75 -12.84 -6.44 -1.90
C LEU A 75 -12.07 -6.73 -3.17
N TYR A 76 -11.14 -5.82 -3.55
CA TYR A 76 -10.41 -5.98 -4.80
C TYR A 76 -9.25 -6.97 -4.66
N THR A 77 -9.28 -8.02 -5.49
CA THR A 77 -8.23 -9.04 -5.56
C THR A 77 -7.38 -8.79 -6.81
N SER A 78 -6.12 -8.46 -6.62
CA SER A 78 -5.23 -8.01 -7.71
C SER A 78 -4.94 -9.08 -8.76
N SER A 79 -4.93 -10.36 -8.36
CA SER A 79 -4.69 -11.48 -9.28
C SER A 79 -5.81 -11.75 -10.28
N THR A 80 -6.96 -11.09 -10.19
CA THR A 80 -8.07 -11.27 -11.15
C THR A 80 -7.70 -10.74 -12.54
N SER A 81 -6.90 -9.70 -12.64
CA SER A 81 -6.46 -9.11 -13.90
C SER A 81 -5.30 -9.90 -14.53
N LYS A 82 -5.50 -10.41 -15.77
CA LYS A 82 -4.43 -11.10 -16.51
C LYS A 82 -3.25 -10.17 -16.82
N SER A 83 -3.52 -8.95 -17.28
CA SER A 83 -2.46 -7.97 -17.61
C SER A 83 -1.62 -7.61 -16.37
N PHE A 84 -2.24 -7.56 -15.20
CA PHE A 84 -1.55 -7.26 -13.94
C PHE A 84 -0.65 -8.43 -13.51
N ARG A 85 -1.12 -9.69 -13.66
CA ARG A 85 -0.27 -10.87 -13.44
C ARG A 85 0.92 -10.90 -14.40
N ASP A 86 0.68 -10.68 -15.70
CA ASP A 86 1.73 -10.67 -16.72
C ASP A 86 2.77 -9.57 -16.48
N HIS A 87 2.34 -8.40 -15.97
CA HIS A 87 3.22 -7.31 -15.54
C HIS A 87 4.16 -7.78 -14.43
N PHE A 88 3.65 -8.40 -13.37
CA PHE A 88 4.50 -8.83 -12.26
C PHE A 88 5.42 -10.00 -12.62
N VAL A 89 5.04 -10.86 -13.54
CA VAL A 89 5.96 -11.89 -14.08
C VAL A 89 7.15 -11.21 -14.79
N LYS A 90 6.92 -10.22 -15.64
CA LYS A 90 7.97 -9.47 -16.31
C LYS A 90 8.84 -8.68 -15.32
N ALA A 91 8.21 -7.99 -14.38
CA ALA A 91 8.89 -7.20 -13.36
C ALA A 91 9.80 -8.08 -12.47
N ALA A 92 9.30 -9.22 -12.00
CA ALA A 92 10.06 -10.14 -11.17
C ALA A 92 11.31 -10.67 -11.89
N LYS A 93 11.18 -11.08 -13.18
CA LYS A 93 12.33 -11.50 -13.99
C LYS A 93 13.38 -10.38 -14.13
N LYS A 94 12.92 -9.14 -14.36
CA LYS A 94 13.81 -7.98 -14.43
C LYS A 94 14.54 -7.74 -13.12
N TYR A 95 13.83 -7.71 -11.97
CA TYR A 95 14.45 -7.49 -10.66
C TYR A 95 15.45 -8.57 -10.30
N VAL A 96 15.13 -9.85 -10.59
CA VAL A 96 16.06 -10.97 -10.38
C VAL A 96 17.37 -10.76 -11.12
N LYS A 97 17.29 -10.33 -12.38
CA LYS A 97 18.47 -10.08 -13.23
C LYS A 97 19.25 -8.86 -12.75
N ASP A 98 18.58 -7.72 -12.59
CA ASP A 98 19.23 -6.42 -12.34
C ASP A 98 19.88 -6.39 -10.94
N LEU A 99 19.23 -6.98 -9.93
CA LEU A 99 19.71 -7.03 -8.55
C LEU A 99 20.50 -8.31 -8.24
N LYS A 100 20.70 -9.20 -9.21
CA LYS A 100 21.42 -10.48 -9.04
C LYS A 100 20.92 -11.29 -7.83
N LEU A 101 19.58 -11.34 -7.64
CA LEU A 101 18.97 -11.99 -6.50
C LEU A 101 19.28 -13.48 -6.44
N ASN A 102 19.59 -13.98 -5.24
CA ASN A 102 19.91 -15.39 -4.98
C ASN A 102 18.69 -16.14 -4.43
N LYS A 103 18.29 -17.25 -5.09
CA LYS A 103 17.08 -18.02 -4.72
C LYS A 103 17.08 -18.54 -3.28
N LYS A 104 18.24 -18.85 -2.72
CA LYS A 104 18.36 -19.44 -1.36
C LYS A 104 18.50 -18.38 -0.26
N ARG A 105 19.11 -17.23 -0.56
CA ARG A 105 19.48 -16.22 0.43
C ARG A 105 18.62 -14.97 0.38
N SER A 106 18.34 -14.47 -0.82
CA SER A 106 17.66 -13.17 -0.96
C SER A 106 16.27 -13.18 -0.36
N LEU A 107 15.97 -12.15 0.42
CA LEU A 107 14.66 -11.87 1.00
C LEU A 107 13.95 -10.81 0.16
N ILE A 108 12.73 -11.11 -0.26
CA ILE A 108 11.88 -10.22 -1.04
C ILE A 108 10.63 -9.91 -0.22
N ILE A 109 10.36 -8.62 0.01
CA ILE A 109 9.18 -8.17 0.75
C ILE A 109 8.27 -7.36 -0.19
N ASP A 110 6.96 -7.58 -0.11
CA ASP A 110 5.96 -6.78 -0.81
C ASP A 110 5.02 -6.12 0.20
N ILE A 111 4.96 -4.78 0.18
CA ILE A 111 4.12 -3.97 1.07
C ILE A 111 2.78 -3.69 0.36
N GLY A 112 1.66 -3.96 1.07
CA GLY A 112 0.34 -3.97 0.48
C GLY A 112 0.20 -5.10 -0.54
N SER A 113 0.68 -6.28 -0.15
CA SER A 113 0.87 -7.42 -1.06
C SER A 113 -0.41 -7.99 -1.65
N ASN A 114 -1.58 -7.53 -1.19
CA ASN A 114 -2.89 -8.01 -1.60
C ASN A 114 -2.96 -9.55 -1.46
N ASP A 115 -3.36 -10.27 -2.48
CA ASP A 115 -3.40 -11.74 -2.52
C ASP A 115 -2.05 -12.39 -2.90
N GLY A 116 -0.97 -11.62 -2.92
CA GLY A 116 0.40 -12.06 -3.21
C GLY A 116 0.77 -12.06 -4.68
N VAL A 117 0.01 -11.36 -5.53
CA VAL A 117 0.20 -11.35 -6.99
C VAL A 117 1.62 -10.97 -7.43
N ALA A 118 2.28 -10.02 -6.74
CA ALA A 118 3.64 -9.60 -7.07
C ALA A 118 4.70 -10.59 -6.57
N LEU A 119 4.43 -11.33 -5.49
CA LEU A 119 5.35 -12.33 -4.93
C LEU A 119 5.24 -13.70 -5.59
N LYS A 120 4.08 -14.03 -6.16
CA LYS A 120 3.83 -15.32 -6.81
C LYS A 120 4.87 -15.67 -7.87
N PRO A 121 5.29 -14.78 -8.80
CA PRO A 121 6.33 -15.09 -9.78
C PRO A 121 7.67 -15.46 -9.14
N PHE A 122 8.06 -14.84 -8.04
CA PHE A 122 9.28 -15.20 -7.32
C PHE A 122 9.18 -16.60 -6.72
N LEU A 123 8.03 -16.94 -6.12
CA LEU A 123 7.77 -18.29 -5.62
C LEU A 123 7.88 -19.34 -6.72
N GLU A 124 7.27 -19.09 -7.88
CA GLU A 124 7.32 -19.97 -9.07
C GLU A 124 8.75 -20.11 -9.64
N MET A 125 9.58 -19.07 -9.53
CA MET A 125 11.02 -19.14 -9.88
C MET A 125 11.88 -19.84 -8.82
N GLY A 126 11.30 -20.29 -7.70
CA GLY A 126 11.98 -21.04 -6.63
C GLY A 126 12.56 -20.19 -5.50
N TYR A 127 12.18 -18.91 -5.37
CA TYR A 127 12.54 -18.09 -4.20
C TYR A 127 11.68 -18.47 -3.00
N LYS A 128 12.31 -18.89 -1.90
CA LYS A 128 11.61 -19.34 -0.68
C LYS A 128 11.48 -18.23 0.38
N ASN A 129 12.40 -17.25 0.36
CA ASN A 129 12.39 -16.13 1.30
C ASN A 129 11.58 -14.97 0.72
N ILE A 130 10.26 -15.13 0.68
CA ILE A 130 9.32 -14.09 0.27
C ILE A 130 8.37 -13.77 1.42
N LEU A 131 7.97 -12.52 1.56
CA LEU A 131 7.08 -12.07 2.63
C LEU A 131 6.15 -10.95 2.14
N GLY A 132 4.84 -11.17 2.23
CA GLY A 132 3.84 -10.12 2.06
C GLY A 132 3.57 -9.39 3.37
N VAL A 133 3.24 -8.10 3.28
CA VAL A 133 2.69 -7.29 4.37
C VAL A 133 1.37 -6.73 3.89
N GLU A 134 0.25 -7.21 4.45
CA GLU A 134 -1.10 -6.89 3.96
C GLU A 134 -2.07 -6.60 5.11
N PRO A 135 -2.65 -5.37 5.18
CA PRO A 135 -3.59 -5.04 6.25
C PRO A 135 -4.97 -5.72 6.11
N ALA A 136 -5.42 -6.01 4.89
CA ALA A 136 -6.69 -6.67 4.66
C ALA A 136 -6.65 -8.14 5.08
N LYS A 137 -7.39 -8.47 6.13
CA LYS A 137 -7.41 -9.82 6.72
C LYS A 137 -7.84 -10.90 5.72
N ASN A 138 -8.82 -10.60 4.87
CA ASN A 138 -9.31 -11.52 3.83
C ASN A 138 -8.23 -11.81 2.78
N LEU A 139 -7.49 -10.79 2.33
CA LEU A 139 -6.45 -10.92 1.32
C LEU A 139 -5.19 -11.61 1.88
N ALA A 140 -4.74 -11.21 3.07
CA ALA A 140 -3.63 -11.88 3.75
C ALA A 140 -3.92 -13.38 3.98
N LYS A 141 -5.17 -13.75 4.34
CA LYS A 141 -5.59 -15.15 4.45
C LYS A 141 -5.52 -15.88 3.11
N LEU A 142 -5.95 -15.21 2.02
CA LEU A 142 -5.89 -15.77 0.66
C LEU A 142 -4.45 -16.00 0.20
N ALA A 143 -3.56 -15.01 0.40
CA ALA A 143 -2.14 -15.13 0.08
C ALA A 143 -1.48 -16.30 0.84
N ASN A 144 -1.73 -16.42 2.14
CA ASN A 144 -1.21 -17.53 2.95
C ASN A 144 -1.75 -18.90 2.47
N LYS A 145 -3.03 -18.99 2.07
CA LYS A 145 -3.60 -20.20 1.46
C LYS A 145 -2.86 -20.59 0.17
N ASN A 146 -2.40 -19.60 -0.60
CA ASN A 146 -1.63 -19.75 -1.82
C ASN A 146 -0.11 -19.91 -1.57
N LYS A 147 0.29 -20.27 -0.34
CA LYS A 147 1.69 -20.50 0.08
C LYS A 147 2.58 -19.25 0.01
N ILE A 148 2.01 -18.07 -0.04
CA ILE A 148 2.72 -16.80 0.05
C ILE A 148 2.62 -16.29 1.48
N LYS A 149 3.69 -16.52 2.27
CA LYS A 149 3.75 -16.09 3.66
C LYS A 149 3.46 -14.59 3.74
N THR A 150 2.41 -14.21 4.49
CA THR A 150 1.95 -12.83 4.58
C THR A 150 1.66 -12.45 6.02
N PHE A 151 2.31 -11.37 6.48
CA PHE A 151 2.00 -10.73 7.76
C PHE A 151 0.73 -9.89 7.60
N ASN A 152 -0.29 -10.16 8.42
CA ASN A 152 -1.51 -9.36 8.41
C ASN A 152 -1.36 -8.12 9.29
N GLY A 153 -1.15 -6.99 8.67
CA GLY A 153 -1.00 -5.69 9.35
C GLY A 153 -0.45 -4.61 8.44
N PHE A 154 -0.45 -3.38 8.95
CA PHE A 154 0.17 -2.24 8.27
C PHE A 154 1.68 -2.22 8.50
N LEU A 155 2.44 -1.65 7.55
CA LEU A 155 3.84 -1.30 7.75
C LEU A 155 3.91 -0.05 8.62
N GLU A 156 4.16 -0.26 9.90
CA GLU A 156 4.27 0.77 10.94
C GLU A 156 5.43 0.43 11.88
N GLN A 157 6.02 1.44 12.55
CA GLN A 157 7.14 1.25 13.48
C GLN A 157 6.88 0.14 14.52
N LYS A 158 5.68 0.11 15.09
CA LYS A 158 5.28 -0.89 16.11
C LYS A 158 5.27 -2.33 15.60
N ASN A 159 5.15 -2.53 14.28
CA ASN A 159 5.06 -3.83 13.66
C ASN A 159 6.42 -4.35 13.12
N LEU A 160 7.45 -3.49 13.04
CA LEU A 160 8.76 -3.86 12.45
C LEU A 160 9.37 -5.10 13.08
N LYS A 161 9.28 -5.25 14.41
CA LYS A 161 9.82 -6.43 15.13
C LYS A 161 9.15 -7.75 14.72
N LYS A 162 7.97 -7.71 14.08
CA LYS A 162 7.22 -8.87 13.60
C LYS A 162 7.49 -9.18 12.13
N ILE A 163 8.18 -8.27 11.43
CA ILE A 163 8.50 -8.38 10.01
C ILE A 163 9.98 -8.73 9.90
N LYS A 164 10.29 -9.73 9.06
CA LYS A 164 11.68 -10.12 8.80
C LYS A 164 12.44 -8.94 8.16
N ASN A 165 13.64 -8.66 8.62
CA ASN A 165 14.52 -7.60 8.11
C ASN A 165 15.63 -8.17 7.20
N ASN A 166 16.52 -7.30 6.71
CA ASN A 166 17.57 -7.58 5.74
C ASN A 166 17.01 -8.03 4.38
N ALA A 167 16.03 -7.31 3.88
CA ALA A 167 15.46 -7.53 2.56
C ALA A 167 16.39 -7.04 1.45
N ASP A 168 16.62 -7.87 0.44
CA ASP A 168 17.36 -7.49 -0.78
C ASP A 168 16.48 -6.71 -1.75
N LEU A 169 15.16 -6.87 -1.64
CA LEU A 169 14.18 -6.17 -2.45
C LEU A 169 12.91 -5.89 -1.64
N ILE A 170 12.45 -4.64 -1.67
CA ILE A 170 11.13 -4.26 -1.17
C ILE A 170 10.30 -3.71 -2.33
N LEU A 171 9.12 -4.26 -2.51
CA LEU A 171 8.10 -3.78 -3.44
C LEU A 171 7.03 -3.02 -2.66
N ALA A 172 6.43 -2.00 -3.29
CA ALA A 172 5.29 -1.24 -2.75
C ALA A 172 4.45 -0.69 -3.91
N SER A 173 3.95 -1.59 -4.76
CA SER A 173 3.25 -1.23 -5.98
C SER A 173 1.84 -0.71 -5.69
N ASN A 174 1.53 0.53 -6.12
CA ASN A 174 0.26 1.20 -5.88
C ASN A 174 -0.12 1.30 -4.38
N VAL A 175 0.85 1.45 -3.50
CA VAL A 175 0.66 1.48 -2.04
C VAL A 175 1.24 2.74 -1.42
N PHE A 176 2.47 3.10 -1.78
CA PHE A 176 3.20 4.22 -1.16
C PHE A 176 2.42 5.54 -1.24
N ALA A 177 1.83 5.84 -2.41
CA ALA A 177 1.03 7.04 -2.64
C ALA A 177 -0.25 7.11 -1.78
N HIS A 178 -0.73 5.98 -1.26
CA HIS A 178 -1.92 5.91 -0.41
C HIS A 178 -1.61 6.06 1.08
N SER A 179 -0.33 6.13 1.46
CA SER A 179 0.05 6.32 2.85
C SER A 179 -0.21 7.76 3.30
N ASP A 180 -0.88 7.92 4.44
CA ASP A 180 -0.98 9.22 5.12
C ASP A 180 0.35 9.63 5.77
N LYS A 181 1.19 8.66 6.10
CA LYS A 181 2.46 8.83 6.80
C LYS A 181 3.64 8.42 5.92
N LEU A 182 3.87 9.16 4.83
CA LEU A 182 4.91 8.85 3.84
C LEU A 182 6.30 8.68 4.45
N LYS A 183 6.69 9.60 5.34
CA LYS A 183 8.00 9.57 6.02
C LYS A 183 8.15 8.32 6.89
N GLU A 184 7.16 8.03 7.75
CA GLU A 184 7.18 6.81 8.59
C GLU A 184 7.28 5.55 7.74
N MET A 185 6.53 5.48 6.64
CA MET A 185 6.56 4.33 5.74
C MET A 185 7.92 4.16 5.07
N ALA A 186 8.53 5.25 4.58
CA ALA A 186 9.88 5.22 4.00
C ALA A 186 10.94 4.79 5.03
N GLU A 187 10.89 5.32 6.24
CA GLU A 187 11.79 4.93 7.35
C GLU A 187 11.62 3.47 7.73
N CYS A 188 10.39 2.95 7.74
CA CYS A 188 10.13 1.53 7.97
C CYS A 188 10.74 0.66 6.87
N MET A 189 10.59 1.03 5.59
CA MET A 189 11.20 0.31 4.48
C MET A 189 12.73 0.33 4.57
N LEU A 190 13.34 1.48 4.87
CA LEU A 190 14.80 1.59 5.06
C LEU A 190 15.32 0.68 6.18
N LYS A 191 14.57 0.55 7.29
CA LYS A 191 14.93 -0.36 8.39
C LYS A 191 14.80 -1.84 8.05
N LEU A 192 13.99 -2.17 7.05
CA LEU A 192 13.81 -3.55 6.58
C LEU A 192 14.82 -3.94 5.50
N LEU A 193 15.41 -2.98 4.77
CA LEU A 193 16.41 -3.25 3.74
C LEU A 193 17.72 -3.78 4.34
N ALA A 194 18.40 -4.63 3.58
CA ALA A 194 19.78 -5.02 3.83
C ALA A 194 20.71 -3.78 3.71
N LYS A 195 21.74 -3.74 4.55
CA LYS A 195 22.76 -2.71 4.50
C LYS A 195 23.78 -3.03 3.41
#